data_7b73fa60183bd24edb493b232c00a2ec
#
_entry.id   7b73fa60183bd24edb493b232c00a2ec
#
_cell.length_a   1.000
_cell.length_b   1.000
_cell.length_c   1.000
_cell.angle_alpha   90.00
_cell.angle_beta   90.00
_cell.angle_gamma   90.00
#
_symmetry.space_group_name_H-M   'P 1'
#
loop_
_entity.id
_entity.type
_entity.pdbx_description
1 polymer ?
#
loop_
_entity_poly.entity_id
_entity_poly.type
_entity_poly.pdbx_seq_one_letter_code
_entity_poly.pdbx_strand_id
1 'polypeptide(L)'
;MIRWNDNYITGIEKLDKEHQQLFQMADQVLNKLRERGDEANYRIFLVRETLTYITSYFERHAKAEEEYMRKIGYTGYTLHKMLHDEFCNIQLKKYQDIVKRGECSKEEIQDFIGSGIGWLLEHIATADMAIIGKGILA
;
A
#
# COMPACT_ATOMS: atom_id res chain seq x y z
N MET A 1 5.70 5.68 -13.89
CA MET A 1 6.27 6.08 -12.59
C MET A 1 5.18 6.58 -11.67
N ILE A 2 5.16 6.08 -10.45
CA ILE A 2 4.18 6.49 -9.45
C ILE A 2 4.64 7.80 -8.83
N ARG A 3 3.77 8.81 -8.83
CA ARG A 3 4.12 10.13 -8.30
C ARG A 3 3.08 10.63 -7.32
N TRP A 4 3.56 11.28 -6.27
CA TRP A 4 2.70 12.00 -5.34
C TRP A 4 2.06 13.20 -6.02
N ASN A 5 0.80 13.46 -5.70
CA ASN A 5 0.12 14.68 -6.12
C ASN A 5 -0.89 15.13 -5.04
N ASP A 6 -1.43 16.32 -5.19
CA ASP A 6 -2.28 16.92 -4.17
C ASP A 6 -3.61 16.20 -3.96
N ASN A 7 -4.01 15.34 -4.90
CA ASN A 7 -5.23 14.53 -4.73
C ASN A 7 -5.12 13.51 -3.60
N TYR A 8 -3.90 13.23 -3.13
CA TYR A 8 -3.66 12.29 -2.04
C TYR A 8 -3.54 12.96 -0.67
N ILE A 9 -3.63 14.30 -0.61
CA ILE A 9 -3.52 15.03 0.64
C ILE A 9 -4.83 14.96 1.40
N THR A 10 -4.79 14.34 2.59
CA THR A 10 -5.97 14.21 3.45
C THR A 10 -6.20 15.43 4.35
N GLY A 11 -5.13 16.20 4.60
CA GLY A 11 -5.14 17.27 5.59
C GLY A 11 -4.78 16.78 6.99
N ILE A 12 -4.61 15.47 7.17
CA ILE A 12 -4.14 14.88 8.42
C ILE A 12 -2.65 14.60 8.26
N GLU A 13 -1.82 15.42 8.88
CA GLU A 13 -0.37 15.43 8.66
C GLU A 13 0.26 14.06 8.81
N LYS A 14 -0.10 13.32 9.85
CA LYS A 14 0.45 11.99 10.08
C LYS A 14 0.14 11.02 8.94
N LEU A 15 -1.09 11.02 8.45
CA LEU A 15 -1.50 10.15 7.35
C LEU A 15 -0.80 10.56 6.05
N ASP A 16 -0.73 11.85 5.78
CA ASP A 16 -0.09 12.36 4.56
C ASP A 16 1.39 11.99 4.52
N LYS A 17 2.06 12.06 5.65
CA LYS A 17 3.47 11.68 5.76
C LYS A 17 3.67 10.19 5.49
N GLU A 18 2.80 9.35 6.05
CA GLU A 18 2.84 7.90 5.81
C GLU A 18 2.59 7.57 4.34
N HIS A 19 1.62 8.24 3.71
CA HIS A 19 1.34 8.05 2.29
C HIS A 19 2.52 8.45 1.41
N GLN A 20 3.17 9.57 1.72
CA GLN A 20 4.37 10.00 0.98
C GLN A 20 5.52 9.00 1.11
N GLN A 21 5.70 8.43 2.30
CA GLN A 21 6.72 7.39 2.51
C GLN A 21 6.43 6.15 1.67
N LEU A 22 5.17 5.79 1.50
CA LEU A 22 4.76 4.67 0.65
C LEU A 22 5.16 4.91 -0.80
N PHE A 23 4.91 6.13 -1.33
CA PHE A 23 5.32 6.49 -2.68
C PHE A 23 6.83 6.42 -2.86
N GLN A 24 7.59 6.94 -1.89
CA GLN A 24 9.04 6.90 -1.94
C GLN A 24 9.56 5.47 -1.96
N MET A 25 8.98 4.61 -1.14
CA MET A 25 9.35 3.19 -1.11
C MET A 25 9.11 2.52 -2.46
N ALA A 26 7.96 2.77 -3.09
CA ALA A 26 7.64 2.20 -4.39
C ALA A 26 8.66 2.61 -5.46
N ASP A 27 9.03 3.89 -5.49
CA ASP A 27 10.05 4.37 -6.42
C ASP A 27 11.42 3.72 -6.16
N GLN A 28 11.80 3.56 -4.91
CA GLN A 28 13.07 2.92 -4.55
C GLN A 28 13.09 1.46 -5.00
N VAL A 29 12.00 0.72 -4.81
CA VAL A 29 11.91 -0.68 -5.24
C VAL A 29 12.04 -0.79 -6.76
N LEU A 30 11.35 0.06 -7.50
CA LEU A 30 11.43 0.05 -8.97
C LEU A 30 12.86 0.37 -9.46
N ASN A 31 13.54 1.32 -8.81
CA ASN A 31 14.92 1.65 -9.15
C ASN A 31 15.88 0.48 -8.87
N LYS A 32 15.74 -0.17 -7.73
CA LYS A 32 16.54 -1.35 -7.38
C LYS A 32 16.31 -2.50 -8.34
N LEU A 33 15.06 -2.72 -8.73
CA LEU A 33 14.72 -3.74 -9.72
C LEU A 33 15.38 -3.44 -11.08
N ARG A 34 15.41 -2.17 -11.47
CA ARG A 34 16.04 -1.75 -12.72
C ARG A 34 17.55 -1.98 -12.69
N GLU A 35 18.19 -1.71 -11.58
CA GLU A 35 19.65 -1.81 -11.40
C GLU A 35 20.12 -3.25 -11.21
N ARG A 36 19.40 -4.07 -10.44
CA ARG A 36 19.85 -5.39 -10.01
C ARG A 36 18.83 -6.50 -10.22
N GLY A 37 17.76 -6.24 -10.95
CA GLY A 37 16.67 -7.21 -11.12
C GLY A 37 17.03 -8.48 -11.86
N ASP A 38 18.18 -8.55 -12.51
CA ASP A 38 18.64 -9.76 -13.19
C ASP A 38 19.22 -10.80 -12.23
N GLU A 39 19.55 -10.39 -10.99
CA GLU A 39 20.11 -11.28 -9.99
C GLU A 39 18.99 -11.97 -9.20
N ALA A 40 18.85 -13.28 -9.36
CA ALA A 40 17.76 -14.04 -8.74
C ALA A 40 17.71 -13.89 -7.22
N ASN A 41 18.86 -13.99 -6.56
CA ASN A 41 18.92 -13.85 -5.11
C ASN A 41 18.55 -12.45 -4.65
N TYR A 42 18.88 -11.44 -5.43
CA TYR A 42 18.52 -10.07 -5.11
C TYR A 42 17.01 -9.85 -5.26
N ARG A 43 16.40 -10.45 -6.26
CA ARG A 43 14.95 -10.33 -6.44
C ARG A 43 14.19 -10.84 -5.23
N ILE A 44 14.54 -12.02 -4.71
CA ILE A 44 13.83 -12.57 -3.56
C ILE A 44 14.10 -11.74 -2.29
N PHE A 45 15.32 -11.25 -2.14
CA PHE A 45 15.65 -10.30 -1.06
C PHE A 45 14.76 -9.06 -1.15
N LEU A 46 14.65 -8.47 -2.34
CA LEU A 46 13.88 -7.26 -2.56
C LEU A 46 12.39 -7.46 -2.26
N VAL A 47 11.82 -8.60 -2.66
CA VAL A 47 10.41 -8.91 -2.35
C VAL A 47 10.21 -9.06 -0.85
N ARG A 48 11.11 -9.75 -0.16
CA ARG A 48 11.02 -9.91 1.30
C ARG A 48 11.04 -8.58 2.03
N GLU A 49 11.98 -7.72 1.67
CA GLU A 49 12.10 -6.40 2.29
C GLU A 49 10.87 -5.55 2.02
N THR A 50 10.41 -5.53 0.78
CA THR A 50 9.24 -4.77 0.37
C THR A 50 7.98 -5.27 1.06
N LEU A 51 7.78 -6.59 1.10
CA LEU A 51 6.63 -7.19 1.75
C LEU A 51 6.60 -6.89 3.25
N THR A 52 7.76 -6.97 3.92
CA THR A 52 7.88 -6.63 5.33
C THR A 52 7.47 -5.17 5.58
N TYR A 53 7.96 -4.26 4.75
CA TYR A 53 7.62 -2.85 4.85
C TYR A 53 6.11 -2.62 4.65
N ILE A 54 5.54 -3.18 3.58
CA ILE A 54 4.13 -3.00 3.24
C ILE A 54 3.23 -3.57 4.34
N THR A 55 3.55 -4.76 4.85
CA THR A 55 2.77 -5.40 5.91
C THR A 55 2.75 -4.53 7.17
N SER A 56 3.92 -4.08 7.60
CA SER A 56 4.04 -3.20 8.78
C SER A 56 3.34 -1.86 8.57
N TYR A 57 3.54 -1.24 7.41
CA TYR A 57 2.87 0.00 7.04
C TYR A 57 1.36 -0.15 7.08
N PHE A 58 0.85 -1.20 6.44
CA PHE A 58 -0.60 -1.39 6.29
C PHE A 58 -1.27 -1.69 7.63
N GLU A 59 -0.64 -2.48 8.49
CA GLU A 59 -1.17 -2.74 9.83
C GLU A 59 -1.34 -1.45 10.63
N ARG A 60 -0.32 -0.59 10.61
CA ARG A 60 -0.38 0.70 11.33
C ARG A 60 -1.40 1.64 10.72
N HIS A 61 -1.43 1.70 9.39
CA HIS A 61 -2.35 2.55 8.64
C HIS A 61 -3.80 2.16 8.89
N ALA A 62 -4.11 0.87 8.73
CA ALA A 62 -5.47 0.37 8.92
C ALA A 62 -5.95 0.60 10.36
N LYS A 63 -5.09 0.31 11.34
CA LYS A 63 -5.43 0.53 12.74
C LYS A 63 -5.70 2.00 13.05
N ALA A 64 -4.84 2.89 12.58
CA ALA A 64 -4.98 4.32 12.83
C ALA A 64 -6.26 4.88 12.19
N GLU A 65 -6.56 4.48 10.96
CA GLU A 65 -7.77 4.91 10.28
C GLU A 65 -9.03 4.36 10.94
N GLU A 66 -9.01 3.09 11.32
CA GLU A 66 -10.18 2.47 11.96
C GLU A 66 -10.47 3.12 13.32
N GLU A 67 -9.45 3.44 14.08
CA GLU A 67 -9.62 4.18 15.34
C GLU A 67 -10.20 5.57 15.09
N TYR A 68 -9.68 6.28 14.09
CA TYR A 68 -10.17 7.60 13.73
C TYR A 68 -11.63 7.56 13.25
N MET A 69 -11.97 6.61 12.39
CA MET A 69 -13.34 6.44 11.91
C MET A 69 -14.32 6.17 13.04
N ARG A 70 -13.94 5.33 14.00
CA ARG A 70 -14.79 5.07 15.19
C ARG A 70 -14.97 6.32 16.02
N LYS A 71 -13.88 7.08 16.20
CA LYS A 71 -13.90 8.30 16.99
C LYS A 71 -14.87 9.35 16.45
N ILE A 72 -14.91 9.51 15.12
CA ILE A 72 -15.79 10.50 14.48
C ILE A 72 -17.18 9.94 14.12
N GLY A 73 -17.43 8.65 14.39
CA GLY A 73 -18.70 8.02 14.03
C GLY A 73 -18.93 7.90 12.53
N TYR A 74 -17.87 7.61 11.78
CA TYR A 74 -17.96 7.53 10.32
C TYR A 74 -18.91 6.41 9.88
N THR A 75 -19.92 6.74 9.10
CA THR A 75 -20.94 5.78 8.67
C THR A 75 -20.40 4.71 7.69
N GLY A 76 -19.31 5.02 6.98
CA GLY A 76 -18.67 4.08 6.06
C GLY A 76 -17.67 3.14 6.70
N TYR A 77 -17.60 3.07 8.02
CA TYR A 77 -16.60 2.27 8.75
C TYR A 77 -16.57 0.81 8.31
N THR A 78 -17.72 0.15 8.28
CA THR A 78 -17.79 -1.28 7.96
C THR A 78 -17.26 -1.58 6.57
N LEU A 79 -17.67 -0.80 5.57
CA LEU A 79 -17.20 -0.98 4.20
C LEU A 79 -15.70 -0.70 4.09
N HIS A 80 -15.22 0.35 4.73
CA HIS A 80 -13.80 0.72 4.70
C HIS A 80 -12.94 -0.38 5.33
N LYS A 81 -13.38 -0.92 6.47
CA LYS A 81 -12.69 -2.03 7.12
C LYS A 81 -12.65 -3.28 6.23
N MET A 82 -13.74 -3.56 5.50
CA MET A 82 -13.77 -4.67 4.56
C MET A 82 -12.72 -4.50 3.44
N LEU A 83 -12.50 -3.27 2.96
CA LEU A 83 -11.47 -3.00 1.99
C LEU A 83 -10.07 -3.28 2.55
N HIS A 84 -9.82 -2.91 3.81
CA HIS A 84 -8.56 -3.23 4.47
C HIS A 84 -8.35 -4.75 4.58
N ASP A 85 -9.37 -5.48 4.99
CA ASP A 85 -9.30 -6.93 5.14
C ASP A 85 -9.07 -7.62 3.79
N GLU A 86 -9.69 -7.11 2.73
CA GLU A 86 -9.50 -7.62 1.37
C GLU A 86 -8.05 -7.48 0.91
N PHE A 87 -7.44 -6.32 1.16
CA PHE A 87 -6.04 -6.12 0.82
C PHE A 87 -5.13 -7.14 1.52
N CYS A 88 -5.34 -7.35 2.82
CA CYS A 88 -4.55 -8.32 3.59
C CYS A 88 -4.77 -9.75 3.09
N ASN A 89 -6.01 -10.15 2.85
CA ASN A 89 -6.36 -11.53 2.55
C ASN A 89 -6.07 -11.93 1.10
N ILE A 90 -6.02 -10.98 0.18
CA ILE A 90 -5.80 -11.26 -1.23
C ILE A 90 -4.43 -10.78 -1.68
N GLN A 91 -4.16 -9.49 -1.57
CA GLN A 91 -2.92 -8.92 -2.10
C GLN A 91 -1.68 -9.35 -1.31
N LEU A 92 -1.68 -9.16 0.00
CA LEU A 92 -0.51 -9.52 0.81
C LEU A 92 -0.27 -11.02 0.83
N LYS A 93 -1.34 -11.81 0.86
CA LYS A 93 -1.20 -13.27 0.86
C LYS A 93 -0.54 -13.78 -0.42
N LYS A 94 -0.90 -13.23 -1.57
CA LYS A 94 -0.31 -13.59 -2.86
C LYS A 94 1.22 -13.46 -2.83
N TYR A 95 1.72 -12.38 -2.26
CA TYR A 95 3.17 -12.12 -2.23
C TYR A 95 3.86 -12.88 -1.10
N GLN A 96 3.16 -13.17 -0.01
CA GLN A 96 3.67 -14.08 1.03
C GLN A 96 3.93 -15.47 0.44
N ASP A 97 3.05 -15.94 -0.44
CA ASP A 97 3.22 -17.24 -1.10
C ASP A 97 4.45 -17.24 -2.03
N ILE A 98 4.72 -16.13 -2.71
CA ILE A 98 5.93 -15.97 -3.53
C ILE A 98 7.20 -16.08 -2.66
N VAL A 99 7.21 -15.42 -1.52
CA VAL A 99 8.35 -15.48 -0.57
C VAL A 99 8.56 -16.91 -0.07
N LYS A 100 7.48 -17.63 0.25
CA LYS A 100 7.57 -19.02 0.69
C LYS A 100 8.14 -19.94 -0.39
N ARG A 101 7.83 -19.68 -1.64
CA ARG A 101 8.36 -20.43 -2.79
C ARG A 101 9.86 -20.25 -2.94
N GLY A 102 10.41 -19.10 -2.52
CA GLY A 102 11.84 -18.84 -2.51
C GLY A 102 12.42 -18.36 -3.83
N GLU A 103 11.58 -18.08 -4.83
CA GLU A 103 11.99 -17.50 -6.10
C GLU A 103 10.96 -16.51 -6.61
N CYS A 104 11.43 -15.56 -7.42
CA CYS A 104 10.58 -14.48 -7.91
C CYS A 104 11.13 -13.94 -9.23
N SER A 105 10.25 -13.78 -10.23
CA SER A 105 10.62 -13.17 -11.50
C SER A 105 10.54 -11.64 -11.41
N LYS A 106 11.14 -10.96 -12.41
CA LYS A 106 10.98 -9.51 -12.56
C LYS A 106 9.52 -9.12 -12.71
N GLU A 107 8.79 -9.87 -13.52
CA GLU A 107 7.38 -9.64 -13.79
C GLU A 107 6.54 -9.72 -12.52
N GLU A 108 6.86 -10.67 -11.65
CA GLU A 108 6.16 -10.81 -10.38
C GLU A 108 6.40 -9.61 -9.45
N ILE A 109 7.61 -9.06 -9.44
CA ILE A 109 7.91 -7.85 -8.66
C ILE A 109 7.19 -6.63 -9.25
N GLN A 110 7.20 -6.50 -10.59
CA GLN A 110 6.49 -5.42 -11.27
C GLN A 110 4.99 -5.49 -10.99
N ASP A 111 4.41 -6.68 -11.00
CA ASP A 111 3.01 -6.90 -10.64
C ASP A 111 2.75 -6.51 -9.18
N PHE A 112 3.65 -6.86 -8.27
CA PHE A 112 3.54 -6.48 -6.87
C PHE A 112 3.45 -4.96 -6.73
N ILE A 113 4.36 -4.22 -7.35
CA ILE A 113 4.33 -2.77 -7.28
C ILE A 113 3.11 -2.20 -8.00
N GLY A 114 2.81 -2.69 -9.21
CA GLY A 114 1.70 -2.18 -10.02
C GLY A 114 0.34 -2.41 -9.39
N SER A 115 0.01 -3.66 -9.05
CA SER A 115 -1.31 -3.98 -8.52
C SER A 115 -1.42 -3.74 -7.01
N GLY A 116 -0.39 -4.06 -6.23
CA GLY A 116 -0.39 -3.84 -4.78
C GLY A 116 -0.37 -2.36 -4.42
N ILE A 117 0.59 -1.62 -4.94
CA ILE A 117 0.71 -0.20 -4.68
C ILE A 117 -0.41 0.56 -5.38
N GLY A 118 -0.79 0.15 -6.59
CA GLY A 118 -1.92 0.73 -7.31
C GLY A 118 -3.21 0.65 -6.51
N TRP A 119 -3.47 -0.49 -5.85
CA TRP A 119 -4.62 -0.65 -4.97
C TRP A 119 -4.57 0.36 -3.82
N LEU A 120 -3.40 0.51 -3.18
CA LEU A 120 -3.24 1.46 -2.07
C LEU A 120 -3.48 2.90 -2.52
N LEU A 121 -2.97 3.29 -3.68
CA LEU A 121 -3.16 4.64 -4.21
C LEU A 121 -4.62 4.94 -4.50
N GLU A 122 -5.33 4.01 -5.12
CA GLU A 122 -6.75 4.17 -5.37
C GLU A 122 -7.54 4.24 -4.06
N HIS A 123 -7.17 3.42 -3.07
CA HIS A 123 -7.78 3.44 -1.75
C HIS A 123 -7.61 4.81 -1.09
N ILE A 124 -6.42 5.41 -1.15
CA ILE A 124 -6.16 6.74 -0.62
C ILE A 124 -7.03 7.79 -1.33
N ALA A 125 -7.05 7.76 -2.65
CA ALA A 125 -7.74 8.77 -3.44
C ALA A 125 -9.27 8.68 -3.34
N THR A 126 -9.81 7.55 -2.92
CA THR A 126 -11.26 7.34 -2.81
C THR A 126 -11.70 7.14 -1.36
N ALA A 127 -11.42 5.96 -0.80
CA ALA A 127 -11.94 5.58 0.52
C ALA A 127 -11.37 6.43 1.66
N ASP A 128 -10.06 6.70 1.65
CA ASP A 128 -9.44 7.51 2.69
C ASP A 128 -9.89 8.96 2.60
N MET A 129 -10.01 9.50 1.40
CA MET A 129 -10.48 10.87 1.20
C MET A 129 -11.95 11.03 1.59
N ALA A 130 -12.76 9.98 1.46
CA ALA A 130 -14.16 10.00 1.87
C ALA A 130 -14.31 10.19 3.39
N ILE A 131 -13.35 9.68 4.20
CA ILE A 131 -13.38 9.84 5.66
C ILE A 131 -13.38 11.31 6.05
N ILE A 132 -12.66 12.14 5.32
CA ILE A 132 -12.55 13.57 5.62
C ILE A 132 -13.51 14.43 4.78
N GLY A 133 -14.43 13.80 4.05
CA GLY A 133 -15.43 14.49 3.26
C GLY A 133 -14.93 15.06 1.93
N LYS A 134 -13.72 14.69 1.51
CA LYS A 134 -13.15 15.14 0.22
C LYS A 134 -13.31 14.13 -0.90
N GLY A 135 -13.89 12.98 -0.60
CA GLY A 135 -14.17 11.94 -1.58
C GLY A 135 -15.59 12.04 -2.09
N ILE A 136 -16.33 10.94 -1.94
CA ILE A 136 -17.67 10.78 -2.50
C ILE A 136 -18.66 11.82 -1.97
N LEU A 137 -18.50 12.24 -0.72
CA LEU A 137 -19.45 13.09 -0.03
C LEU A 137 -18.98 14.53 0.09
N ALA A 138 -17.95 14.86 -0.64
CA ALA A 138 -17.45 16.21 -0.63
C ALA A 138 -18.52 17.23 -1.05
#